data_53cc12087bfac3360be8074eeab8a184
#
_entry.id   53cc12087bfac3360be8074eeab8a184
#
_cell.length_a   1.000
_cell.length_b   1.000
_cell.length_c   1.000
_cell.angle_alpha   90.00
_cell.angle_beta   90.00
_cell.angle_gamma   90.00
#
_symmetry.space_group_name_H-M   'P 1'
#
loop_
_entity.id
_entity.type
_entity.pdbx_description
1 polymer ?
#
loop_
_entity_poly.entity_id
_entity_poly.type
_entity_poly.pdbx_seq_one_letter_code
_entity_poly.pdbx_strand_id
1 'polypeptide(L)'
;MIDFLKIEALIKSSDDVFITAHKNIDLDALGSILGIYYVANSLGKNAYIVIDDEEVTNEVKRALVTIKKVVVPIKCSDIEKFSNKSLLVVTDTCENKRVQNEKLLDIKNKIVIDHHIETNDGIDDCVYKYIDVSSSSATEIVLDLVNELNIYIPAEMATIMLAGIYIDTNGFLLKTTEKTHIYTSMLYKFGADNKEAQYLLKQNFNEFKRRQKLTLATEFYNEFAVTSSDNKYSSTELAKACDVLLTFNNIEAAFVIAKIDEDIVGISARSLGNIDVEEIMSHFNGGGHKTAAATRVAGKTVEEVKNELLEFLGGVR
;
A
#
# COMPACT_ATOMS: atom_id res chain seq x y z
N MET A 1 9.47 12.67 14.24
CA MET A 1 9.26 11.53 15.17
C MET A 1 7.78 11.52 15.54
N ILE A 2 7.15 10.35 15.52
CA ILE A 2 5.72 10.21 15.86
C ILE A 2 5.47 10.65 17.31
N ASP A 3 4.36 11.37 17.57
CA ASP A 3 3.99 11.83 18.92
C ASP A 3 3.08 10.81 19.59
N PHE A 4 3.69 9.86 20.28
CA PHE A 4 3.00 8.75 20.97
C PHE A 4 2.03 9.25 22.02
N LEU A 5 2.41 10.27 22.82
CA LEU A 5 1.57 10.81 23.90
C LEU A 5 0.30 11.45 23.35
N LYS A 6 0.42 12.14 22.21
CA LYS A 6 -0.73 12.75 21.55
C LYS A 6 -1.70 11.68 21.01
N ILE A 7 -1.19 10.64 20.34
CA ILE A 7 -2.01 9.53 19.82
C ILE A 7 -2.71 8.83 20.99
N GLU A 8 -1.97 8.48 22.04
CA GLU A 8 -2.52 7.84 23.24
C GLU A 8 -3.64 8.69 23.88
N ALA A 9 -3.42 10.01 24.04
CA ALA A 9 -4.41 10.92 24.59
C ALA A 9 -5.67 11.01 23.72
N LEU A 10 -5.54 11.06 22.39
CA LEU A 10 -6.65 11.08 21.44
C LEU A 10 -7.46 9.80 21.53
N ILE A 11 -6.81 8.62 21.56
CA ILE A 11 -7.48 7.33 21.71
C ILE A 11 -8.21 7.29 23.08
N LYS A 12 -7.55 7.64 24.18
CA LYS A 12 -8.14 7.64 25.54
C LYS A 12 -9.33 8.59 25.68
N SER A 13 -9.37 9.69 24.95
CA SER A 13 -10.47 10.67 25.02
C SER A 13 -11.66 10.31 24.12
N SER A 14 -11.52 9.36 23.22
CA SER A 14 -12.59 8.93 22.31
C SER A 14 -13.60 8.01 23.00
N ASP A 15 -14.82 7.95 22.46
CA ASP A 15 -15.83 6.96 22.86
C ASP A 15 -15.58 5.63 22.14
N ASP A 16 -15.41 5.71 20.80
CA ASP A 16 -15.16 4.59 19.89
C ASP A 16 -14.00 4.94 18.96
N VAL A 17 -13.26 3.92 18.53
CA VAL A 17 -12.15 4.04 17.58
C VAL A 17 -12.47 3.23 16.32
N PHE A 18 -12.69 3.90 15.21
CA PHE A 18 -12.83 3.29 13.89
C PHE A 18 -11.48 3.29 13.19
N ILE A 19 -11.09 2.14 12.65
CA ILE A 19 -9.76 1.95 12.07
C ILE A 19 -9.95 1.46 10.64
N THR A 20 -9.33 2.14 9.69
CA THR A 20 -9.45 1.81 8.27
C THR A 20 -8.13 2.11 7.54
N ALA A 21 -8.07 1.74 6.26
CA ALA A 21 -6.93 2.01 5.38
C ALA A 21 -7.40 2.35 3.96
N HIS A 22 -6.55 2.11 2.97
CA HIS A 22 -6.89 2.35 1.56
C HIS A 22 -7.84 1.31 0.96
N LYS A 23 -8.56 1.68 -0.12
CA LYS A 23 -9.29 0.76 -1.02
C LYS A 23 -8.32 -0.24 -1.64
N ASN A 24 -8.81 -1.45 -1.95
CA ASN A 24 -7.98 -2.58 -2.39
C ASN A 24 -6.90 -2.92 -1.35
N ILE A 25 -7.37 -3.13 -0.14
CA ILE A 25 -6.53 -3.41 1.04
C ILE A 25 -5.51 -4.52 0.77
N ASP A 26 -4.30 -4.35 1.27
CA ASP A 26 -3.23 -5.33 1.22
C ASP A 26 -2.79 -5.79 2.63
N LEU A 27 -1.67 -6.50 2.72
CA LEU A 27 -1.21 -7.03 4.00
C LEU A 27 -0.53 -5.97 4.88
N ASP A 28 0.04 -4.89 4.29
CA ASP A 28 0.59 -3.80 5.10
C ASP A 28 -0.53 -2.97 5.74
N ALA A 29 -1.53 -2.63 4.94
CA ALA A 29 -2.74 -2.00 5.45
C ALA A 29 -3.41 -2.83 6.57
N LEU A 30 -3.53 -4.16 6.40
CA LEU A 30 -4.06 -5.03 7.46
C LEU A 30 -3.17 -5.06 8.70
N GLY A 31 -1.85 -5.16 8.53
CA GLY A 31 -0.88 -5.16 9.62
C GLY A 31 -0.94 -3.88 10.45
N SER A 32 -0.99 -2.74 9.79
CA SER A 32 -1.09 -1.43 10.45
C SER A 32 -2.43 -1.26 11.19
N ILE A 33 -3.55 -1.65 10.57
CA ILE A 33 -4.89 -1.69 11.21
C ILE A 33 -4.85 -2.54 12.48
N LEU A 34 -4.28 -3.73 12.42
CA LEU A 34 -4.19 -4.65 13.58
C LEU A 34 -3.39 -4.04 14.73
N GLY A 35 -2.27 -3.41 14.43
CA GLY A 35 -1.47 -2.74 15.46
C GLY A 35 -2.26 -1.65 16.19
N ILE A 36 -2.97 -0.78 15.46
CA ILE A 36 -3.84 0.25 16.06
C ILE A 36 -5.00 -0.38 16.83
N TYR A 37 -5.58 -1.48 16.32
CA TYR A 37 -6.65 -2.21 17.02
C TYR A 37 -6.19 -2.69 18.41
N TYR A 38 -5.01 -3.29 18.50
CA TYR A 38 -4.46 -3.74 19.79
C TYR A 38 -4.08 -2.58 20.70
N VAL A 39 -3.56 -1.48 20.17
CA VAL A 39 -3.30 -0.26 20.93
C VAL A 39 -4.60 0.27 21.54
N ALA A 40 -5.64 0.46 20.75
CA ALA A 40 -6.92 0.99 21.24
C ALA A 40 -7.56 0.09 22.30
N ASN A 41 -7.58 -1.23 22.08
CA ASN A 41 -8.12 -2.17 23.05
C ASN A 41 -7.31 -2.19 24.36
N SER A 42 -5.99 -2.12 24.31
CA SER A 42 -5.14 -2.06 25.51
C SER A 42 -5.38 -0.80 26.35
N LEU A 43 -5.81 0.27 25.70
CA LEU A 43 -6.23 1.52 26.34
C LEU A 43 -7.70 1.49 26.80
N GLY A 44 -8.37 0.33 26.75
CA GLY A 44 -9.74 0.12 27.20
C GLY A 44 -10.81 0.73 26.30
N LYS A 45 -10.54 0.89 25.00
CA LYS A 45 -11.47 1.47 24.03
C LYS A 45 -12.12 0.41 23.13
N ASN A 46 -13.35 0.65 22.75
CA ASN A 46 -13.99 -0.13 21.71
C ASN A 46 -13.37 0.24 20.36
N ALA A 47 -12.74 -0.72 19.72
CA ALA A 47 -12.09 -0.54 18.43
C ALA A 47 -12.79 -1.38 17.35
N TYR A 48 -13.05 -0.75 16.22
CA TYR A 48 -13.74 -1.36 15.08
C TYR A 48 -12.86 -1.27 13.84
N ILE A 49 -12.59 -2.42 13.24
CA ILE A 49 -11.89 -2.50 11.93
C ILE A 49 -12.96 -2.33 10.85
N VAL A 50 -12.81 -1.32 9.99
CA VAL A 50 -13.76 -1.02 8.91
C VAL A 50 -13.12 -1.36 7.57
N ILE A 51 -13.70 -2.34 6.86
CA ILE A 51 -13.25 -2.80 5.54
C ILE A 51 -14.48 -2.95 4.64
N ASP A 52 -14.57 -2.10 3.62
CA ASP A 52 -15.69 -2.05 2.68
C ASP A 52 -15.40 -2.75 1.34
N ASP A 53 -14.15 -3.20 1.10
CA ASP A 53 -13.80 -3.90 -0.13
C ASP A 53 -14.69 -5.14 -0.32
N GLU A 54 -15.37 -5.22 -1.45
CA GLU A 54 -16.19 -6.38 -1.83
C GLU A 54 -15.32 -7.53 -2.31
N GLU A 55 -14.27 -7.21 -3.06
CA GLU A 55 -13.28 -8.16 -3.55
C GLU A 55 -11.90 -7.79 -3.02
N VAL A 56 -11.27 -8.74 -2.35
CA VAL A 56 -9.90 -8.63 -1.85
C VAL A 56 -9.02 -9.71 -2.45
N THR A 57 -7.72 -9.46 -2.46
CA THR A 57 -6.72 -10.40 -3.00
C THR A 57 -6.69 -11.71 -2.20
N ASN A 58 -6.07 -12.76 -2.76
CA ASN A 58 -6.01 -14.07 -2.10
C ASN A 58 -5.18 -14.02 -0.81
N GLU A 59 -4.12 -13.23 -0.75
CA GLU A 59 -3.31 -12.99 0.43
C GLU A 59 -4.15 -12.38 1.55
N VAL A 60 -4.93 -11.35 1.25
CA VAL A 60 -5.83 -10.69 2.19
C VAL A 60 -6.95 -11.63 2.65
N LYS A 61 -7.54 -12.42 1.73
CA LYS A 61 -8.55 -13.44 2.10
C LYS A 61 -8.01 -14.42 3.14
N ARG A 62 -6.76 -14.90 2.96
CA ARG A 62 -6.13 -15.81 3.92
C ARG A 62 -5.92 -15.15 5.29
N ALA A 63 -5.43 -13.92 5.32
CA ALA A 63 -5.25 -13.15 6.55
C ALA A 63 -6.58 -12.89 7.27
N LEU A 64 -7.64 -12.51 6.56
CA LEU A 64 -8.95 -12.26 7.12
C LEU A 64 -9.58 -13.50 7.77
N VAL A 65 -9.29 -14.72 7.30
CA VAL A 65 -9.71 -15.96 7.97
C VAL A 65 -9.14 -16.05 9.38
N THR A 66 -7.89 -15.65 9.57
CA THR A 66 -7.24 -15.62 10.89
C THR A 66 -7.74 -14.46 11.74
N ILE A 67 -7.86 -13.25 11.19
CA ILE A 67 -8.36 -12.06 11.87
C ILE A 67 -9.77 -12.27 12.43
N LYS A 68 -10.66 -12.88 11.66
CA LYS A 68 -12.06 -13.14 12.05
C LYS A 68 -12.22 -14.03 13.28
N LYS A 69 -11.17 -14.72 13.72
CA LYS A 69 -11.17 -15.47 14.99
C LYS A 69 -11.05 -14.55 16.22
N VAL A 70 -10.56 -13.31 16.02
CA VAL A 70 -10.31 -12.32 17.09
C VAL A 70 -11.28 -11.15 16.98
N VAL A 71 -11.42 -10.59 15.78
CA VAL A 71 -12.27 -9.45 15.48
C VAL A 71 -12.90 -9.63 14.09
N VAL A 72 -14.21 -9.39 14.00
CA VAL A 72 -14.91 -9.39 12.71
C VAL A 72 -14.90 -7.97 12.17
N PRO A 73 -14.24 -7.72 11.03
CA PRO A 73 -14.33 -6.41 10.36
C PRO A 73 -15.79 -6.08 10.03
N ILE A 74 -16.15 -4.83 10.19
CA ILE A 74 -17.48 -4.30 9.87
C ILE A 74 -17.41 -3.48 8.58
N LYS A 75 -18.55 -3.25 7.94
CA LYS A 75 -18.69 -2.29 6.83
C LYS A 75 -19.07 -0.92 7.37
N CYS A 76 -18.75 0.14 6.64
CA CYS A 76 -19.20 1.49 6.98
C CYS A 76 -20.72 1.58 7.06
N SER A 77 -21.45 0.81 6.24
CA SER A 77 -22.92 0.71 6.28
C SER A 77 -23.49 0.14 7.58
N ASP A 78 -22.69 -0.60 8.35
CA ASP A 78 -23.10 -1.22 9.61
C ASP A 78 -23.00 -0.24 10.78
N ILE A 79 -22.45 0.95 10.56
CA ILE A 79 -22.27 1.99 11.56
C ILE A 79 -23.48 2.91 11.50
N GLU A 80 -24.35 2.83 12.52
CA GLU A 80 -25.57 3.62 12.56
C GLU A 80 -25.30 5.12 12.73
N LYS A 81 -24.32 5.48 13.57
CA LYS A 81 -24.02 6.88 13.91
C LYS A 81 -22.62 7.05 14.47
N PHE A 82 -21.95 8.13 14.07
CA PHE A 82 -20.72 8.60 14.72
C PHE A 82 -21.06 9.57 15.87
N SER A 83 -20.41 9.41 17.01
CA SER A 83 -20.49 10.40 18.10
C SER A 83 -19.55 11.57 17.82
N ASN A 84 -19.74 12.69 18.52
CA ASN A 84 -18.82 13.81 18.45
C ASN A 84 -17.42 13.47 19.02
N LYS A 85 -17.29 12.36 19.74
CA LYS A 85 -16.05 11.84 20.30
C LYS A 85 -15.56 10.57 19.59
N SER A 86 -16.22 10.15 18.49
CA SER A 86 -15.68 9.08 17.66
C SER A 86 -14.34 9.51 17.08
N LEU A 87 -13.39 8.59 17.05
CA LEU A 87 -12.06 8.77 16.46
C LEU A 87 -11.93 7.87 15.24
N LEU A 88 -11.52 8.42 14.12
CA LEU A 88 -11.08 7.65 12.95
C LEU A 88 -9.55 7.57 12.95
N VAL A 89 -9.01 6.38 12.78
CA VAL A 89 -7.58 6.18 12.48
C VAL A 89 -7.47 5.60 11.08
N VAL A 90 -6.88 6.37 10.19
CA VAL A 90 -6.57 5.96 8.80
C VAL A 90 -5.11 5.57 8.75
N THR A 91 -4.82 4.36 8.31
CA THR A 91 -3.45 3.87 8.13
C THR A 91 -3.18 3.56 6.67
N ASP A 92 -1.92 3.63 6.27
CA ASP A 92 -1.44 3.23 4.95
C ASP A 92 -2.09 3.99 3.77
N THR A 93 -2.64 5.15 4.05
CA THR A 93 -3.01 6.15 3.07
C THR A 93 -3.25 7.50 3.74
N CYS A 94 -2.83 8.57 3.06
CA CYS A 94 -3.13 9.95 3.45
C CYS A 94 -4.09 10.65 2.47
N GLU A 95 -4.65 9.93 1.48
CA GLU A 95 -5.49 10.49 0.42
C GLU A 95 -6.97 10.21 0.65
N ASN A 96 -7.84 11.24 0.47
CA ASN A 96 -9.29 11.13 0.69
C ASN A 96 -9.94 10.04 -0.17
N LYS A 97 -9.66 10.05 -1.48
CA LYS A 97 -10.28 9.11 -2.45
C LYS A 97 -9.83 7.66 -2.28
N ARG A 98 -8.69 7.45 -1.62
CA ARG A 98 -8.15 6.11 -1.37
C ARG A 98 -8.73 5.46 -0.13
N VAL A 99 -9.29 6.20 0.82
CA VAL A 99 -9.90 5.63 2.02
C VAL A 99 -11.01 4.64 1.65
N GLN A 100 -11.11 3.52 2.36
CA GLN A 100 -12.09 2.44 2.14
C GLN A 100 -13.50 2.98 1.85
N ASN A 101 -13.94 3.95 2.63
CA ASN A 101 -15.23 4.62 2.42
C ASN A 101 -15.11 6.09 2.84
N GLU A 102 -15.41 6.99 1.91
CA GLU A 102 -15.30 8.44 2.13
C GLU A 102 -16.24 8.96 3.23
N LYS A 103 -17.36 8.26 3.54
CA LYS A 103 -18.25 8.62 4.66
C LYS A 103 -17.54 8.54 6.02
N LEU A 104 -16.49 7.73 6.17
CA LEU A 104 -15.69 7.69 7.40
C LEU A 104 -15.01 9.03 7.67
N LEU A 105 -14.72 9.80 6.62
CA LEU A 105 -14.09 11.12 6.74
C LEU A 105 -15.02 12.17 7.35
N ASP A 106 -16.32 11.89 7.51
CA ASP A 106 -17.27 12.74 8.26
C ASP A 106 -16.99 12.72 9.78
N ILE A 107 -16.22 11.74 10.27
CA ILE A 107 -15.75 11.72 11.67
C ILE A 107 -14.80 12.89 11.88
N LYS A 108 -15.13 13.78 12.84
CA LYS A 108 -14.36 15.01 13.07
C LYS A 108 -12.94 14.78 13.56
N ASN A 109 -12.76 13.82 14.48
CA ASN A 109 -11.44 13.54 15.02
C ASN A 109 -10.78 12.45 14.17
N LYS A 110 -9.76 12.81 13.41
CA LYS A 110 -9.04 11.90 12.52
C LYS A 110 -7.56 11.87 12.86
N ILE A 111 -6.99 10.67 12.91
CA ILE A 111 -5.55 10.41 12.92
C ILE A 111 -5.20 9.78 11.57
N VAL A 112 -4.14 10.26 10.93
CA VAL A 112 -3.58 9.68 9.71
C VAL A 112 -2.15 9.24 9.98
N ILE A 113 -1.84 7.97 9.66
CA ILE A 113 -0.51 7.36 9.79
C ILE A 113 -0.18 6.70 8.47
N ASP A 114 0.83 7.20 7.75
CA ASP A 114 1.15 6.73 6.41
C ASP A 114 2.65 6.80 6.12
N HIS A 115 3.11 6.05 5.13
CA HIS A 115 4.47 6.08 4.61
C HIS A 115 4.55 6.48 3.12
N HIS A 116 3.41 6.81 2.52
CA HIS A 116 3.35 7.31 1.14
C HIS A 116 3.60 8.82 1.08
N ILE A 117 4.01 9.30 -0.09
CA ILE A 117 4.14 10.73 -0.34
C ILE A 117 2.74 11.33 -0.45
N GLU A 118 2.52 12.43 0.25
CA GLU A 118 1.25 13.14 0.23
C GLU A 118 1.03 13.83 -1.13
N THR A 119 -0.18 13.73 -1.65
CA THR A 119 -0.61 14.38 -2.89
C THR A 119 -1.56 15.54 -2.61
N ASN A 120 -2.05 16.20 -3.68
CA ASN A 120 -3.04 17.29 -3.57
C ASN A 120 -4.43 16.81 -3.08
N ASP A 121 -4.67 15.49 -2.98
CA ASP A 121 -5.91 14.90 -2.44
C ASP A 121 -5.77 14.49 -0.96
N GLY A 122 -4.83 15.11 -0.24
CA GLY A 122 -4.52 14.77 1.15
C GLY A 122 -5.71 14.94 2.11
N ILE A 123 -5.72 14.13 3.19
CA ILE A 123 -6.66 14.28 4.31
C ILE A 123 -6.15 15.40 5.21
N ASP A 124 -6.62 16.63 5.02
CA ASP A 124 -6.10 17.82 5.73
C ASP A 124 -6.83 18.14 7.04
N ASP A 125 -8.14 17.83 7.12
CA ASP A 125 -8.94 18.04 8.33
C ASP A 125 -8.75 16.89 9.32
N CYS A 126 -7.58 16.84 9.97
CA CYS A 126 -7.24 15.81 10.95
C CYS A 126 -6.61 16.43 12.21
N VAL A 127 -6.88 15.82 13.37
CA VAL A 127 -6.31 16.26 14.66
C VAL A 127 -4.85 15.84 14.84
N TYR A 128 -4.43 14.82 14.10
CA TYR A 128 -3.03 14.38 14.04
C TYR A 128 -2.75 13.68 12.70
N LYS A 129 -1.64 14.06 12.07
CA LYS A 129 -1.13 13.44 10.84
C LYS A 129 0.36 13.14 11.02
N TYR A 130 0.74 11.91 10.71
CA TYR A 130 2.14 11.49 10.67
C TYR A 130 2.42 10.73 9.38
N ILE A 131 3.28 11.27 8.57
CA ILE A 131 3.73 10.67 7.31
C ILE A 131 5.24 10.51 7.39
N ASP A 132 5.72 9.29 7.19
CA ASP A 132 7.15 8.96 7.19
C ASP A 132 7.53 8.16 5.95
N VAL A 133 7.87 8.85 4.88
CA VAL A 133 8.25 8.25 3.59
C VAL A 133 9.55 7.44 3.65
N SER A 134 10.31 7.56 4.75
CA SER A 134 11.52 6.77 4.98
C SER A 134 11.24 5.42 5.62
N SER A 135 10.06 5.22 6.21
CA SER A 135 9.63 3.93 6.76
C SER A 135 9.35 2.92 5.65
N SER A 136 9.67 1.66 5.91
CA SER A 136 9.48 0.59 4.93
C SER A 136 8.02 0.31 4.64
N SER A 137 7.14 0.52 5.64
CA SER A 137 5.72 0.17 5.61
C SER A 137 4.94 0.96 6.67
N ALA A 138 3.62 1.06 6.54
CA ALA A 138 2.76 1.63 7.58
C ALA A 138 2.74 0.74 8.83
N THR A 139 2.85 -0.58 8.68
CA THR A 139 3.03 -1.53 9.78
C THR A 139 4.26 -1.18 10.62
N GLU A 140 5.39 -0.82 9.99
CA GLU A 140 6.61 -0.40 10.71
C GLU A 140 6.36 0.83 11.58
N ILE A 141 5.64 1.83 11.07
CA ILE A 141 5.31 3.04 11.82
C ILE A 141 4.41 2.72 13.02
N VAL A 142 3.41 1.85 12.83
CA VAL A 142 2.50 1.45 13.91
C VAL A 142 3.23 0.62 14.97
N LEU A 143 4.26 -0.14 14.60
CA LEU A 143 5.10 -0.87 15.55
C LEU A 143 5.95 0.05 16.44
N ASP A 144 6.25 1.29 16.03
CA ASP A 144 6.79 2.32 16.92
C ASP A 144 5.85 2.55 18.12
N LEU A 145 4.55 2.71 17.83
CA LEU A 145 3.54 2.95 18.85
C LEU A 145 3.32 1.72 19.76
N VAL A 146 3.28 0.52 19.16
CA VAL A 146 3.18 -0.75 19.88
C VAL A 146 4.35 -0.94 20.85
N ASN A 147 5.57 -0.62 20.38
CA ASN A 147 6.78 -0.72 21.20
C ASN A 147 6.80 0.29 22.34
N GLU A 148 6.52 1.55 22.07
CA GLU A 148 6.55 2.63 23.05
C GLU A 148 5.52 2.43 24.17
N LEU A 149 4.33 1.97 23.80
CA LEU A 149 3.26 1.68 24.76
C LEU A 149 3.35 0.28 25.38
N ASN A 150 4.40 -0.49 25.03
CA ASN A 150 4.63 -1.86 25.50
C ASN A 150 3.41 -2.79 25.33
N ILE A 151 2.78 -2.72 24.15
CA ILE A 151 1.59 -3.51 23.80
C ILE A 151 2.00 -4.90 23.33
N TYR A 152 1.34 -5.93 23.84
CA TYR A 152 1.49 -7.29 23.36
C TYR A 152 0.60 -7.56 22.14
N ILE A 153 1.19 -8.12 21.08
CA ILE A 153 0.49 -8.57 19.87
C ILE A 153 0.47 -10.12 19.85
N PRO A 154 -0.68 -10.77 19.73
CA PRO A 154 -0.77 -12.24 19.61
C PRO A 154 0.00 -12.75 18.37
N ALA A 155 0.52 -13.97 18.47
CA ALA A 155 1.43 -14.56 17.47
C ALA A 155 0.84 -14.57 16.05
N GLU A 156 -0.43 -14.91 15.91
CA GLU A 156 -1.11 -14.94 14.62
C GLU A 156 -1.21 -13.54 13.99
N MET A 157 -1.46 -12.52 14.82
CA MET A 157 -1.54 -11.12 14.35
C MET A 157 -0.14 -10.58 14.03
N ALA A 158 0.85 -10.90 14.87
CA ALA A 158 2.26 -10.58 14.60
C ALA A 158 2.74 -11.21 13.28
N THR A 159 2.24 -12.40 12.94
CA THR A 159 2.53 -13.08 11.67
C THR A 159 1.95 -12.30 10.47
N ILE A 160 0.74 -11.77 10.60
CA ILE A 160 0.13 -10.93 9.54
C ILE A 160 0.90 -9.61 9.40
N MET A 161 1.29 -8.97 10.51
CA MET A 161 2.11 -7.75 10.49
C MET A 161 3.47 -8.00 9.83
N LEU A 162 4.10 -9.15 10.10
CA LEU A 162 5.33 -9.57 9.43
C LEU A 162 5.14 -9.72 7.91
N ALA A 163 4.02 -10.29 7.48
CA ALA A 163 3.68 -10.41 6.06
C ALA A 163 3.42 -9.04 5.41
N GLY A 164 2.89 -8.06 6.16
CA GLY A 164 2.77 -6.65 5.74
C GLY A 164 4.13 -6.03 5.45
N ILE A 165 5.08 -6.14 6.38
CA ILE A 165 6.47 -5.68 6.14
C ILE A 165 7.09 -6.39 4.93
N TYR A 166 6.85 -7.68 4.76
CA TYR A 166 7.39 -8.44 3.63
C TYR A 166 6.86 -7.97 2.27
N ILE A 167 5.57 -7.63 2.17
CA ILE A 167 4.99 -7.21 0.88
C ILE A 167 5.60 -5.90 0.42
N ASP A 168 5.75 -4.92 1.29
CA ASP A 168 6.25 -3.59 0.97
C ASP A 168 7.77 -3.54 0.77
N THR A 169 8.50 -4.41 1.47
CA THR A 169 9.94 -4.52 1.31
C THR A 169 10.35 -5.55 0.24
N ASN A 170 9.39 -6.20 -0.41
CA ASN A 170 9.65 -7.34 -1.28
C ASN A 170 10.58 -8.37 -0.62
N GLY A 171 10.27 -8.75 0.62
CA GLY A 171 11.07 -9.69 1.40
C GLY A 171 12.44 -9.15 1.80
N PHE A 172 12.52 -7.88 2.19
CA PHE A 172 13.73 -7.12 2.56
C PHE A 172 14.69 -6.77 1.41
N LEU A 173 14.22 -6.82 0.18
CA LEU A 173 15.02 -6.39 -0.98
C LEU A 173 14.92 -4.87 -1.22
N LEU A 174 13.81 -4.24 -0.85
CA LEU A 174 13.54 -2.83 -1.10
C LEU A 174 13.20 -2.10 0.20
N LYS A 175 13.48 -0.79 0.26
CA LYS A 175 13.10 0.11 1.37
C LYS A 175 13.42 -0.40 2.79
N THR A 176 14.35 -1.32 2.93
CA THR A 176 14.68 -1.94 4.21
C THR A 176 15.69 -1.09 4.98
N THR A 177 15.42 -0.82 6.25
CA THR A 177 16.27 -0.05 7.15
C THR A 177 16.64 -0.88 8.38
N GLU A 178 17.52 -0.36 9.23
CA GLU A 178 17.81 -0.94 10.56
C GLU A 178 16.52 -1.10 11.38
N LYS A 179 15.65 -0.10 11.34
CA LYS A 179 14.36 -0.08 12.03
C LYS A 179 13.43 -1.22 11.58
N THR A 180 13.39 -1.51 10.28
CA THR A 180 12.64 -2.64 9.71
C THR A 180 13.09 -3.96 10.34
N HIS A 181 14.39 -4.19 10.51
CA HIS A 181 14.91 -5.39 11.14
C HIS A 181 14.65 -5.45 12.65
N ILE A 182 14.70 -4.32 13.36
CA ILE A 182 14.37 -4.22 14.77
C ILE A 182 12.91 -4.66 15.00
N TYR A 183 11.96 -4.13 14.22
CA TYR A 183 10.56 -4.48 14.37
C TYR A 183 10.22 -5.88 13.87
N THR A 184 10.89 -6.35 12.84
CA THR A 184 10.82 -7.76 12.46
C THR A 184 11.26 -8.67 13.62
N SER A 185 12.36 -8.35 14.30
CA SER A 185 12.81 -9.07 15.49
C SER A 185 11.78 -9.02 16.63
N MET A 186 11.12 -7.88 16.83
CA MET A 186 10.06 -7.73 17.83
C MET A 186 8.84 -8.63 17.49
N LEU A 187 8.42 -8.67 16.22
CA LEU A 187 7.35 -9.56 15.80
C LEU A 187 7.68 -11.03 16.05
N TYR A 188 8.92 -11.47 15.81
CA TYR A 188 9.35 -12.82 16.19
C TYR A 188 9.32 -13.06 17.71
N LYS A 189 9.64 -12.07 18.53
CA LYS A 189 9.49 -12.18 20.00
C LYS A 189 8.02 -12.31 20.42
N PHE A 190 7.09 -11.74 19.67
CA PHE A 190 5.65 -11.96 19.84
C PHE A 190 5.18 -13.32 19.33
N GLY A 191 6.05 -14.09 18.68
CA GLY A 191 5.75 -15.42 18.18
C GLY A 191 5.32 -15.48 16.71
N ALA A 192 5.63 -14.44 15.92
CA ALA A 192 5.35 -14.48 14.47
C ALA A 192 6.00 -15.69 13.81
N ASP A 193 5.25 -16.39 12.97
CA ASP A 193 5.72 -17.56 12.21
C ASP A 193 6.06 -17.15 10.77
N ASN A 194 7.35 -17.23 10.43
CA ASN A 194 7.81 -16.91 9.07
C ASN A 194 7.20 -17.82 8.00
N LYS A 195 6.97 -19.09 8.29
CA LYS A 195 6.39 -20.03 7.33
C LYS A 195 4.95 -19.64 7.00
N GLU A 196 4.18 -19.27 8.01
CA GLU A 196 2.81 -18.80 7.83
C GLU A 196 2.78 -17.42 7.15
N ALA A 197 3.69 -16.50 7.48
CA ALA A 197 3.83 -15.23 6.77
C ALA A 197 4.11 -15.46 5.27
N GLN A 198 5.04 -16.34 4.94
CA GLN A 198 5.32 -16.73 3.54
C GLN A 198 4.12 -17.45 2.89
N TYR A 199 3.32 -18.20 3.66
CA TYR A 199 2.09 -18.80 3.13
C TYR A 199 1.03 -17.74 2.77
N LEU A 200 0.90 -16.67 3.56
CA LEU A 200 0.03 -15.54 3.23
C LEU A 200 0.43 -14.89 1.89
N LEU A 201 1.72 -14.81 1.59
CA LEU A 201 2.27 -14.17 0.39
C LEU A 201 2.25 -15.07 -0.86
N LYS A 202 1.75 -16.31 -0.77
CA LYS A 202 1.67 -17.20 -1.93
C LYS A 202 0.83 -16.62 -3.05
N GLN A 203 1.43 -16.55 -4.22
CA GLN A 203 0.81 -16.00 -5.43
C GLN A 203 -0.03 -17.04 -6.15
N ASN A 204 -1.03 -16.57 -6.88
CA ASN A 204 -1.76 -17.42 -7.83
C ASN A 204 -0.86 -17.71 -9.04
N PHE A 205 -0.73 -18.99 -9.42
CA PHE A 205 0.14 -19.40 -10.52
C PHE A 205 -0.28 -18.80 -11.87
N ASN A 206 -1.58 -18.65 -12.12
CA ASN A 206 -2.06 -18.06 -13.37
C ASN A 206 -1.77 -16.55 -13.45
N GLU A 207 -1.92 -15.82 -12.33
CA GLU A 207 -1.55 -14.41 -12.23
C GLU A 207 -0.04 -14.24 -12.41
N PHE A 208 0.75 -15.08 -11.74
CA PHE A 208 2.21 -15.12 -11.92
C PHE A 208 2.57 -15.36 -13.40
N LYS A 209 1.99 -16.39 -14.04
CA LYS A 209 2.24 -16.72 -15.45
C LYS A 209 1.87 -15.57 -16.40
N ARG A 210 0.77 -14.88 -16.13
CA ARG A 210 0.36 -13.70 -16.92
C ARG A 210 1.39 -12.58 -16.80
N ARG A 211 1.82 -12.25 -15.57
CA ARG A 211 2.83 -11.22 -15.32
C ARG A 211 4.19 -11.58 -15.92
N GLN A 212 4.60 -12.85 -15.85
CA GLN A 212 5.84 -13.33 -16.49
C GLN A 212 5.81 -13.14 -18.01
N LYS A 213 4.66 -13.26 -18.66
CA LYS A 213 4.56 -12.98 -20.10
C LYS A 213 4.89 -11.53 -20.45
N LEU A 214 4.48 -10.57 -19.61
CA LEU A 214 4.88 -9.17 -19.78
C LEU A 214 6.40 -9.02 -19.64
N THR A 215 6.96 -9.55 -18.55
CA THR A 215 8.41 -9.47 -18.31
C THR A 215 9.26 -10.11 -19.43
N LEU A 216 8.81 -11.24 -19.98
CA LEU A 216 9.52 -11.92 -21.07
C LEU A 216 9.39 -11.22 -22.44
N ALA A 217 8.41 -10.36 -22.62
CA ALA A 217 8.21 -9.56 -23.82
C ALA A 217 8.96 -8.20 -23.79
N THR A 218 9.80 -7.98 -22.77
CA THR A 218 10.50 -6.72 -22.57
C THR A 218 11.58 -6.50 -23.62
N GLU A 219 11.64 -5.28 -24.13
CA GLU A 219 12.71 -4.75 -24.94
C GLU A 219 13.55 -3.77 -24.10
N PHE A 220 14.84 -3.75 -24.32
CA PHE A 220 15.78 -2.92 -23.58
C PHE A 220 16.32 -1.81 -24.46
N TYR A 221 16.24 -0.57 -23.98
CA TYR A 221 16.71 0.64 -24.64
C TYR A 221 17.66 1.39 -23.70
N ASN A 222 18.96 1.15 -23.80
CA ASN A 222 19.98 1.64 -22.86
C ASN A 222 19.61 1.25 -21.40
N GLU A 223 19.32 2.24 -20.55
CA GLU A 223 18.90 2.08 -19.15
C GLU A 223 17.37 1.88 -18.96
N PHE A 224 16.62 1.79 -20.06
CA PHE A 224 15.15 1.64 -20.01
C PHE A 224 14.71 0.23 -20.37
N ALA A 225 13.84 -0.35 -19.55
CA ALA A 225 13.11 -1.56 -19.87
C ALA A 225 11.68 -1.21 -20.28
N VAL A 226 11.27 -1.53 -21.49
CA VAL A 226 9.95 -1.24 -22.03
C VAL A 226 9.29 -2.54 -22.45
N THR A 227 8.09 -2.81 -21.93
CA THR A 227 7.28 -3.93 -22.40
C THR A 227 5.88 -3.48 -22.76
N SER A 228 5.26 -4.17 -23.71
CA SER A 228 3.90 -3.87 -24.14
C SER A 228 3.09 -5.15 -24.39
N SER A 229 1.75 -5.06 -24.24
CA SER A 229 0.84 -6.17 -24.52
C SER A 229 -0.56 -5.67 -24.88
N ASP A 230 -1.15 -6.24 -25.92
CA ASP A 230 -2.55 -6.02 -26.29
C ASP A 230 -3.55 -6.73 -25.37
N ASN A 231 -3.07 -7.63 -24.50
CA ASN A 231 -3.93 -8.28 -23.52
C ASN A 231 -4.31 -7.29 -22.41
N LYS A 232 -5.49 -7.50 -21.81
CA LYS A 232 -5.98 -6.71 -20.68
C LYS A 232 -5.29 -7.13 -19.38
N TYR A 233 -4.75 -6.15 -18.65
CA TYR A 233 -4.13 -6.30 -17.32
C TYR A 233 -4.68 -5.23 -16.37
N SER A 234 -4.63 -5.49 -15.08
CA SER A 234 -4.90 -4.48 -14.05
C SER A 234 -3.71 -3.53 -13.90
N SER A 235 -3.96 -2.30 -13.44
CA SER A 235 -2.88 -1.34 -13.13
C SER A 235 -1.87 -1.90 -12.13
N THR A 236 -2.33 -2.71 -11.17
CA THR A 236 -1.46 -3.40 -10.18
C THR A 236 -0.55 -4.44 -10.85
N GLU A 237 -1.04 -5.19 -11.85
CA GLU A 237 -0.20 -6.14 -12.58
C GLU A 237 0.90 -5.41 -13.37
N LEU A 238 0.58 -4.24 -13.98
CA LEU A 238 1.58 -3.42 -14.69
C LEU A 238 2.65 -2.90 -13.72
N ALA A 239 2.24 -2.37 -12.56
CA ALA A 239 3.18 -1.87 -11.55
C ALA A 239 4.11 -2.97 -11.05
N LYS A 240 3.58 -4.14 -10.67
CA LYS A 240 4.37 -5.30 -10.22
C LYS A 240 5.31 -5.84 -11.32
N ALA A 241 4.96 -5.68 -12.59
CA ALA A 241 5.88 -6.03 -13.69
C ALA A 241 7.04 -5.03 -13.79
N CYS A 242 6.79 -3.72 -13.63
CA CYS A 242 7.87 -2.72 -13.56
C CYS A 242 8.84 -3.01 -12.42
N ASP A 243 8.33 -3.34 -11.22
CA ASP A 243 9.18 -3.65 -10.06
C ASP A 243 10.12 -4.83 -10.33
N VAL A 244 9.64 -5.86 -11.04
CA VAL A 244 10.48 -6.99 -11.48
C VAL A 244 11.53 -6.54 -12.48
N LEU A 245 11.17 -5.68 -13.44
CA LEU A 245 12.11 -5.21 -14.47
C LEU A 245 13.26 -4.37 -13.89
N LEU A 246 13.02 -3.61 -12.82
CA LEU A 246 14.04 -2.86 -12.11
C LEU A 246 15.08 -3.74 -11.39
N THR A 247 14.83 -5.04 -11.24
CA THR A 247 15.80 -5.96 -10.64
C THR A 247 16.90 -6.42 -11.62
N PHE A 248 16.76 -6.10 -12.91
CA PHE A 248 17.77 -6.47 -13.91
C PHE A 248 18.92 -5.49 -13.98
N ASN A 249 20.10 -6.00 -14.31
CA ASN A 249 21.32 -5.18 -14.43
C ASN A 249 21.15 -4.06 -15.48
N ASN A 250 21.70 -2.89 -15.16
CA ASN A 250 21.73 -1.71 -16.04
C ASN A 250 20.37 -1.08 -16.34
N ILE A 251 19.33 -1.42 -15.61
CA ILE A 251 18.00 -0.81 -15.76
C ILE A 251 17.79 0.23 -14.66
N GLU A 252 17.57 1.49 -15.07
CA GLU A 252 17.29 2.63 -14.20
C GLU A 252 15.79 2.97 -14.17
N ALA A 253 15.05 2.69 -15.26
CA ALA A 253 13.63 2.85 -15.31
C ALA A 253 12.94 1.76 -16.15
N ALA A 254 11.73 1.39 -15.74
CA ALA A 254 10.88 0.39 -16.39
C ALA A 254 9.51 0.95 -16.71
N PHE A 255 9.03 0.65 -17.91
CA PHE A 255 7.73 1.06 -18.44
C PHE A 255 6.96 -0.16 -18.92
N VAL A 256 5.75 -0.35 -18.41
CA VAL A 256 4.86 -1.44 -18.78
C VAL A 256 3.57 -0.87 -19.35
N ILE A 257 3.29 -1.21 -20.61
CA ILE A 257 2.17 -0.67 -21.39
C ILE A 257 1.22 -1.81 -21.72
N ALA A 258 -0.05 -1.71 -21.32
CA ALA A 258 -1.04 -2.69 -21.72
C ALA A 258 -2.46 -2.12 -21.69
N LYS A 259 -3.40 -2.82 -22.32
CA LYS A 259 -4.81 -2.50 -22.15
C LYS A 259 -5.21 -2.69 -20.70
N ILE A 260 -5.90 -1.70 -20.15
CA ILE A 260 -6.53 -1.77 -18.83
C ILE A 260 -8.05 -1.83 -18.94
N ASP A 261 -8.58 -1.32 -20.06
CA ASP A 261 -9.96 -1.49 -20.50
C ASP A 261 -10.03 -1.61 -22.03
N GLU A 262 -11.24 -1.74 -22.61
CA GLU A 262 -11.42 -1.96 -24.06
C GLU A 262 -10.79 -0.82 -24.88
N ASP A 263 -11.02 0.43 -24.48
CA ASP A 263 -10.54 1.62 -25.18
C ASP A 263 -9.47 2.41 -24.40
N ILE A 264 -8.89 1.82 -23.33
CA ILE A 264 -7.93 2.48 -22.47
C ILE A 264 -6.64 1.68 -22.37
N VAL A 265 -5.54 2.32 -22.75
CA VAL A 265 -4.19 1.81 -22.55
C VAL A 265 -3.61 2.42 -21.27
N GLY A 266 -3.13 1.57 -20.35
CA GLY A 266 -2.40 1.99 -19.15
C GLY A 266 -0.89 1.94 -19.38
N ILE A 267 -0.17 2.91 -18.82
CA ILE A 267 1.28 2.85 -18.64
C ILE A 267 1.54 2.88 -17.15
N SER A 268 2.33 1.94 -16.66
CA SER A 268 2.96 2.02 -15.34
C SER A 268 4.45 2.26 -15.53
N ALA A 269 5.00 3.17 -14.75
CA ALA A 269 6.42 3.53 -14.79
C ALA A 269 7.03 3.46 -13.39
N ARG A 270 8.26 2.96 -13.30
CA ARG A 270 9.06 2.88 -12.07
C ARG A 270 10.51 3.23 -12.38
N SER A 271 11.20 3.82 -11.40
CA SER A 271 12.64 4.09 -11.51
C SER A 271 13.36 3.88 -10.18
N LEU A 272 14.69 3.79 -10.26
CA LEU A 272 15.56 3.75 -9.08
C LEU A 272 15.88 5.15 -8.52
N GLY A 273 15.33 6.23 -9.13
CA GLY A 273 15.44 7.61 -8.66
C GLY A 273 16.36 8.51 -9.49
N ASN A 274 17.18 7.96 -10.38
CA ASN A 274 18.00 8.75 -11.32
C ASN A 274 17.15 9.32 -12.46
N ILE A 275 16.12 8.59 -12.87
CA ILE A 275 15.16 8.99 -13.91
C ILE A 275 13.86 9.45 -13.23
N ASP A 276 13.36 10.61 -13.62
CA ASP A 276 12.08 11.14 -13.16
C ASP A 276 10.93 10.59 -14.03
N VAL A 277 10.27 9.53 -13.55
CA VAL A 277 9.16 8.92 -14.29
C VAL A 277 7.87 9.72 -14.20
N GLU A 278 7.73 10.64 -13.24
CA GLU A 278 6.57 11.54 -13.18
C GLU A 278 6.61 12.54 -14.34
N GLU A 279 7.76 13.14 -14.62
CA GLU A 279 7.94 14.03 -15.77
C GLU A 279 7.56 13.32 -17.08
N ILE A 280 8.04 12.08 -17.26
CA ILE A 280 7.72 11.27 -18.43
C ILE A 280 6.21 10.98 -18.52
N MET A 281 5.58 10.56 -17.44
CA MET A 281 4.15 10.25 -17.44
C MET A 281 3.27 11.49 -17.57
N SER A 282 3.72 12.66 -17.13
CA SER A 282 3.03 13.94 -17.32
C SER A 282 2.87 14.30 -18.80
N HIS A 283 3.81 13.90 -19.67
CA HIS A 283 3.67 14.02 -21.13
C HIS A 283 2.43 13.29 -21.66
N PHE A 284 2.03 12.21 -21.02
CA PHE A 284 0.83 11.43 -21.36
C PHE A 284 -0.39 11.81 -20.50
N ASN A 285 -0.41 13.00 -19.89
CA ASN A 285 -1.43 13.45 -18.94
C ASN A 285 -1.60 12.52 -17.72
N GLY A 286 -0.54 11.83 -17.35
CA GLY A 286 -0.44 11.04 -16.16
C GLY A 286 0.12 11.81 -14.97
N GLY A 287 0.49 11.07 -13.92
CA GLY A 287 1.11 11.64 -12.74
C GLY A 287 1.63 10.55 -11.81
N GLY A 288 2.16 10.99 -10.70
CA GLY A 288 2.72 10.11 -9.68
C GLY A 288 3.82 10.80 -8.90
N HIS A 289 4.94 10.14 -8.80
CA HIS A 289 6.15 10.64 -8.14
C HIS A 289 7.38 10.28 -8.97
N LYS A 290 8.50 10.91 -8.66
CA LYS A 290 9.78 10.73 -9.33
C LYS A 290 10.13 9.27 -9.62
N THR A 291 9.83 8.35 -8.70
CA THR A 291 10.19 6.93 -8.80
C THR A 291 9.02 6.01 -9.17
N ALA A 292 7.80 6.51 -9.17
CA ALA A 292 6.58 5.71 -9.41
C ALA A 292 5.48 6.57 -9.99
N ALA A 293 5.13 6.37 -11.26
CA ALA A 293 4.11 7.13 -11.95
C ALA A 293 3.28 6.23 -12.87
N ALA A 294 2.11 6.72 -13.28
CA ALA A 294 1.23 5.99 -14.18
C ALA A 294 0.36 6.93 -14.99
N THR A 295 -0.17 6.43 -16.11
CA THR A 295 -1.16 7.15 -16.90
C THR A 295 -2.20 6.22 -17.52
N ARG A 296 -3.29 6.82 -18.01
CA ARG A 296 -4.34 6.16 -18.78
C ARG A 296 -4.58 6.94 -20.06
N VAL A 297 -4.32 6.31 -21.17
CA VAL A 297 -4.43 6.91 -22.51
C VAL A 297 -5.65 6.31 -23.21
N ALA A 298 -6.63 7.14 -23.53
CA ALA A 298 -7.83 6.72 -24.26
C ALA A 298 -7.66 6.96 -25.77
N GLY A 299 -8.28 6.11 -26.60
CA GLY A 299 -8.38 6.30 -28.04
C GLY A 299 -7.10 6.04 -28.83
N LYS A 300 -6.07 5.43 -28.21
CA LYS A 300 -4.84 5.00 -28.86
C LYS A 300 -4.65 3.48 -28.70
N THR A 301 -3.96 2.88 -29.64
CA THR A 301 -3.50 1.50 -29.55
C THR A 301 -2.27 1.38 -28.64
N VAL A 302 -1.99 0.17 -28.14
CA VAL A 302 -0.79 -0.11 -27.35
C VAL A 302 0.49 0.24 -28.13
N GLU A 303 0.50 -0.05 -29.43
CA GLU A 303 1.65 0.21 -30.30
C GLU A 303 1.89 1.72 -30.50
N GLU A 304 0.82 2.52 -30.72
CA GLU A 304 0.93 3.98 -30.83
C GLU A 304 1.48 4.59 -29.54
N VAL A 305 0.98 4.15 -28.38
CA VAL A 305 1.46 4.61 -27.06
C VAL A 305 2.91 4.23 -26.83
N LYS A 306 3.31 2.99 -27.19
CA LYS A 306 4.69 2.53 -27.10
C LYS A 306 5.63 3.38 -27.97
N ASN A 307 5.25 3.63 -29.22
CA ASN A 307 6.09 4.40 -30.14
C ASN A 307 6.26 5.84 -29.66
N GLU A 308 5.21 6.49 -29.18
CA GLU A 308 5.28 7.83 -28.59
C GLU A 308 6.17 7.88 -27.36
N LEU A 309 6.11 6.86 -26.49
CA LEU A 309 7.01 6.75 -25.35
C LEU A 309 8.47 6.61 -25.79
N LEU A 310 8.76 5.75 -26.77
CA LEU A 310 10.11 5.54 -27.27
C LEU A 310 10.69 6.79 -27.96
N GLU A 311 9.86 7.55 -28.68
CA GLU A 311 10.26 8.85 -29.26
C GLU A 311 10.62 9.84 -28.15
N PHE A 312 9.81 9.92 -27.11
CA PHE A 312 10.08 10.78 -25.95
C PHE A 312 11.38 10.38 -25.25
N LEU A 313 11.57 9.09 -24.92
CA LEU A 313 12.78 8.57 -24.28
C LEU A 313 14.04 8.76 -25.16
N GLY A 314 13.91 8.72 -26.48
CA GLY A 314 14.99 9.02 -27.42
C GLY A 314 15.41 10.49 -27.46
N GLY A 315 14.53 11.40 -27.04
CA GLY A 315 14.79 12.85 -26.92
C GLY A 315 15.33 13.28 -25.55
N VAL A 316 15.22 12.44 -24.54
CA VAL A 316 15.76 12.65 -23.17
C VAL A 316 17.23 12.20 -23.14
N ARG A 317 18.12 12.89 -23.85
CA ARG A 317 19.58 12.70 -23.81
C ARG A 317 20.27 13.99 -23.39
#